data_26bd472c6aebaec79ce9a76df0658007
#
_entry.id   26bd472c6aebaec79ce9a76df0658007
#
_cell.length_a   1.000
_cell.length_b   1.000
_cell.length_c   1.000
_cell.angle_alpha   90.00
_cell.angle_beta   90.00
_cell.angle_gamma   90.00
#
_symmetry.space_group_name_H-M   'P 1'
#
loop_
_entity.id
_entity.type
_entity.pdbx_description
1 polymer ?
#
loop_
_entity_poly.entity_id
_entity_poly.type
_entity_poly.pdbx_seq_one_letter_code
_entity_poly.pdbx_strand_id
1 'polypeptide(L)'
;MTTPERICLPGLPTTTDPAPVITQMVRRASSLGFETWWRRVESVGFCTHPIQLVGAGSVGSRQVVWTRCNNRRAAVCPSCSDLYARDTWQLVHAGAAGGHHNMPAEVAARPQVFATLTAPSYGTVHNATGARCHPTSTSPGSRCIHRKPLRCNATHSMGDPIVGQPLCGQCYDYFGHVLFTWHLPELWRRFTIALRRAVAAQLRARGMDRGLVRVSFVKVVELQARAVPHIHALIRLDPPSALTTQSDQNHYGPAATCGGGEPLSDTGSSGWVSPITAGELAALIQSAARQVRVDVLALDGDVRELRFGTQIDAQPLSGEAMGEPVGTGLMARLSPRRVAAYLAKYVTKSLQDFGITARRLSTEAIATLDVTEHVRAILTTITQLAECVRPMAGIGRWLHTLGYRGHITTKSRHYSTTMGALRAARATWTRRQNTKHVEHQGTTRPDWRNIPVTEVPADVDADDVLWKFDHAGHASAGERTLVYSAALQRIHTRQVGLVEARRQVRDQHGDPPGGHDG
;
A
#
# COMPACT_ATOMS: atom_id res chain seq x y z
N MET A 1 -6.95 4.09 45.65
CA MET A 1 -5.64 4.43 45.11
C MET A 1 -5.73 4.26 43.61
N THR A 2 -5.82 5.35 42.87
CA THR A 2 -5.81 5.36 41.39
C THR A 2 -4.42 4.94 40.93
N THR A 3 -4.32 3.85 40.21
CA THR A 3 -3.08 3.41 39.53
C THR A 3 -2.58 4.59 38.68
N PRO A 4 -1.31 5.01 38.83
CA PRO A 4 -0.79 6.11 38.03
C PRO A 4 -0.88 5.74 36.56
N GLU A 5 -1.49 6.62 35.77
CA GLU A 5 -1.61 6.47 34.33
C GLU A 5 -0.21 6.31 33.73
N ARG A 6 0.06 5.14 33.13
CA ARG A 6 1.38 4.82 32.57
C ARG A 6 1.62 5.67 31.33
N ILE A 7 2.63 6.52 31.35
CA ILE A 7 3.00 7.36 30.21
C ILE A 7 3.50 6.45 29.07
N CYS A 8 2.76 6.43 27.97
CA CYS A 8 3.14 5.72 26.75
C CYS A 8 3.76 6.69 25.75
N LEU A 9 5.03 6.50 25.42
CA LEU A 9 5.73 7.34 24.44
C LEU A 9 5.49 6.83 23.00
N PRO A 10 5.20 7.73 22.05
CA PRO A 10 4.95 7.34 20.67
C PRO A 10 6.12 6.59 20.02
N GLY A 11 5.82 5.51 19.31
CA GLY A 11 6.81 4.73 18.57
C GLY A 11 7.64 3.76 19.42
N LEU A 12 7.33 3.60 20.70
CA LEU A 12 7.97 2.64 21.60
C LEU A 12 6.96 1.58 22.10
N PRO A 13 7.43 0.38 22.45
CA PRO A 13 6.59 -0.62 23.11
C PRO A 13 6.02 -0.07 24.43
N THR A 14 4.79 -0.46 24.77
CA THR A 14 4.12 -0.05 26.02
C THR A 14 4.83 -0.53 27.28
N THR A 15 5.70 -1.53 27.15
CA THR A 15 6.55 -2.07 28.23
C THR A 15 7.81 -1.25 28.48
N THR A 16 8.14 -0.29 27.62
CA THR A 16 9.35 0.53 27.74
C THR A 16 9.20 1.50 28.92
N ASP A 17 10.22 1.59 29.78
CA ASP A 17 10.30 2.64 30.79
C ASP A 17 10.47 4.01 30.11
N PRO A 18 9.56 4.97 30.34
CA PRO A 18 9.63 6.27 29.70
C PRO A 18 10.73 7.19 30.24
N ALA A 19 11.17 7.02 31.49
CA ALA A 19 12.07 7.95 32.16
C ALA A 19 13.44 8.12 31.45
N PRO A 20 14.18 7.05 31.10
CA PRO A 20 15.44 7.20 30.39
C PRO A 20 15.26 7.77 28.98
N VAL A 21 14.11 7.48 28.32
CA VAL A 21 13.83 8.03 26.99
C VAL A 21 13.56 9.53 27.06
N ILE A 22 12.78 9.99 28.04
CA ILE A 22 12.53 11.42 28.29
C ILE A 22 13.85 12.15 28.57
N THR A 23 14.73 11.57 29.37
CA THR A 23 16.05 12.13 29.64
C THR A 23 16.86 12.32 28.35
N GLN A 24 16.84 11.34 27.45
CA GLN A 24 17.50 11.44 26.15
C GLN A 24 16.86 12.51 25.26
N MET A 25 15.52 12.66 25.27
CA MET A 25 14.81 13.70 24.53
C MET A 25 15.24 15.10 25.01
N VAL A 26 15.24 15.33 26.32
CA VAL A 26 15.66 16.61 26.92
C VAL A 26 17.12 16.91 26.59
N ARG A 27 18.02 15.93 26.79
CA ARG A 27 19.46 16.10 26.45
C ARG A 27 19.66 16.47 24.98
N ARG A 28 18.88 15.88 24.06
CA ARG A 28 18.97 16.23 22.65
C ARG A 28 18.43 17.62 22.38
N ALA A 29 17.26 17.95 22.91
CA ALA A 29 16.61 19.24 22.71
C ALA A 29 17.44 20.43 23.26
N SER A 30 18.18 20.23 24.36
CA SER A 30 19.06 21.23 24.96
C SER A 30 20.49 21.26 24.39
N SER A 31 20.83 20.39 23.45
CA SER A 31 22.19 20.33 22.90
C SER A 31 22.46 21.46 21.89
N LEU A 32 23.69 21.99 21.87
CA LEU A 32 24.12 22.99 20.89
C LEU A 32 23.95 22.54 19.43
N GLY A 33 23.96 21.22 19.18
CA GLY A 33 23.78 20.64 17.85
C GLY A 33 22.33 20.36 17.47
N PHE A 34 21.33 20.75 18.29
CA PHE A 34 19.92 20.45 18.05
C PHE A 34 19.43 20.98 16.71
N GLU A 35 19.63 22.27 16.42
CA GLU A 35 19.17 22.92 15.19
C GLU A 35 19.73 22.27 13.92
N THR A 36 21.01 21.90 13.95
CA THR A 36 21.66 21.24 12.81
C THR A 36 21.11 19.82 12.59
N TRP A 37 20.89 19.08 13.68
CA TRP A 37 20.28 17.76 13.63
C TRP A 37 18.82 17.85 13.19
N TRP A 38 18.05 18.82 13.69
CA TRP A 38 16.64 18.98 13.35
C TRP A 38 16.45 19.31 11.86
N ARG A 39 17.30 20.13 11.29
CA ARG A 39 17.29 20.39 9.83
C ARG A 39 17.53 19.14 9.01
N ARG A 40 18.42 18.25 9.45
CA ARG A 40 18.60 16.95 8.80
C ARG A 40 17.34 16.08 8.92
N VAL A 41 16.67 16.10 10.07
CA VAL A 41 15.37 15.43 10.25
C VAL A 41 14.33 15.99 9.29
N GLU A 42 14.27 17.31 9.14
CA GLU A 42 13.36 17.99 8.19
C GLU A 42 13.67 17.64 6.74
N SER A 43 14.93 17.61 6.34
CA SER A 43 15.35 17.28 4.97
C SER A 43 14.89 15.90 4.53
N VAL A 44 14.80 14.94 5.45
CA VAL A 44 14.23 13.60 5.21
C VAL A 44 12.75 13.52 5.60
N GLY A 45 12.09 14.67 5.83
CA GLY A 45 10.67 14.81 6.12
C GLY A 45 10.23 14.02 7.34
N PHE A 46 10.97 14.14 8.44
CA PHE A 46 10.68 13.48 9.72
C PHE A 46 10.65 11.95 9.62
N CYS A 47 11.60 11.40 8.88
CA CYS A 47 11.80 9.95 8.83
C CYS A 47 12.31 9.46 10.18
N THR A 48 11.57 8.59 10.85
CA THR A 48 11.94 8.04 12.18
C THR A 48 13.00 6.95 12.11
N HIS A 49 13.42 6.55 10.92
CA HIS A 49 14.44 5.54 10.69
C HIS A 49 15.29 5.90 9.45
N PRO A 50 15.91 7.11 9.42
CA PRO A 50 16.67 7.56 8.27
C PRO A 50 17.85 6.62 8.00
N ILE A 51 18.29 6.58 6.75
CA ILE A 51 19.51 5.87 6.34
C ILE A 51 20.58 6.93 6.13
N GLN A 52 21.68 6.84 6.85
CA GLN A 52 22.84 7.68 6.69
C GLN A 52 23.82 7.05 5.71
N LEU A 53 24.20 7.85 4.71
CA LEU A 53 25.23 7.53 3.74
C LEU A 53 26.40 8.47 3.94
N VAL A 54 27.60 7.95 3.76
CA VAL A 54 28.85 8.72 3.81
C VAL A 54 29.54 8.58 2.46
N GLY A 55 29.89 9.70 1.88
CA GLY A 55 30.65 9.79 0.62
C GLY A 55 32.04 10.33 0.86
N ALA A 56 33.02 9.80 0.15
CA ALA A 56 34.36 10.38 0.00
C ALA A 56 34.44 11.02 -1.39
N GLY A 57 34.48 12.34 -1.45
CA GLY A 57 34.78 13.07 -2.70
C GLY A 57 36.26 13.13 -2.99
N SER A 58 36.61 13.47 -4.22
CA SER A 58 37.99 13.57 -4.72
C SER A 58 38.86 14.57 -3.95
N VAL A 59 38.28 15.46 -3.15
CA VAL A 59 38.98 16.53 -2.38
C VAL A 59 39.05 16.20 -0.88
N GLY A 60 38.84 14.94 -0.46
CA GLY A 60 39.04 14.51 0.93
C GLY A 60 37.95 14.96 1.93
N SER A 61 36.93 15.70 1.51
CA SER A 61 35.84 16.12 2.38
C SER A 61 34.83 14.99 2.58
N ARG A 62 34.61 14.59 3.85
CA ARG A 62 33.61 13.61 4.22
C ARG A 62 32.20 14.24 4.08
N GLN A 63 31.44 13.74 3.13
CA GLN A 63 30.05 14.16 2.93
C GLN A 63 29.11 13.19 3.65
N VAL A 64 28.06 13.72 4.30
CA VAL A 64 27.04 12.94 5.01
C VAL A 64 25.66 13.30 4.45
N VAL A 65 24.98 12.31 3.91
CA VAL A 65 23.63 12.47 3.38
C VAL A 65 22.66 11.53 4.13
N TRP A 66 21.53 12.07 4.52
CA TRP A 66 20.42 11.29 5.04
C TRP A 66 19.41 11.02 3.94
N THR A 67 18.89 9.79 3.89
CA THR A 67 17.81 9.42 3.00
C THR A 67 16.65 8.78 3.78
N ARG A 68 15.45 8.81 3.21
CA ARG A 68 14.27 8.21 3.82
C ARG A 68 14.37 6.69 3.82
N CYS A 69 13.90 6.03 4.90
CA CYS A 69 13.83 4.56 4.96
C CYS A 69 12.81 3.96 3.97
N ASN A 70 11.87 4.75 3.45
CA ASN A 70 10.78 4.33 2.58
C ASN A 70 9.96 3.15 3.13
N ASN A 71 9.92 2.99 4.46
CA ASN A 71 9.16 1.92 5.08
C ASN A 71 7.66 2.25 5.04
N ARG A 72 6.86 1.30 4.54
CA ARG A 72 5.41 1.44 4.46
C ARG A 72 4.68 1.20 5.79
N ARG A 73 5.36 0.68 6.82
CA ARG A 73 4.78 0.37 8.13
C ARG A 73 4.75 1.63 8.99
N ALA A 74 3.55 2.05 9.41
CA ALA A 74 3.36 3.28 10.19
C ALA A 74 4.11 3.27 11.53
N ALA A 75 4.15 2.14 12.23
CA ALA A 75 4.85 2.03 13.50
C ALA A 75 6.39 1.95 13.36
N VAL A 76 6.91 1.62 12.19
CA VAL A 76 8.35 1.78 11.94
C VAL A 76 8.67 3.24 11.61
N CYS A 77 7.88 3.83 10.68
CA CYS A 77 8.06 5.20 10.25
C CYS A 77 6.74 5.80 9.74
N PRO A 78 5.99 6.55 10.57
CA PRO A 78 4.71 7.13 10.18
C PRO A 78 4.84 8.08 8.98
N SER A 79 5.89 8.89 8.92
CA SER A 79 6.13 9.81 7.81
C SER A 79 6.33 9.10 6.46
N CYS A 80 7.14 8.03 6.43
CA CYS A 80 7.37 7.28 5.18
C CYS A 80 6.14 6.46 4.79
N SER A 81 5.42 5.90 5.77
CA SER A 81 4.18 5.17 5.56
C SER A 81 3.09 6.05 4.95
N ASP A 82 2.89 7.24 5.51
CA ASP A 82 1.94 8.22 4.99
C ASP A 82 2.29 8.68 3.56
N LEU A 83 3.58 8.91 3.30
CA LEU A 83 4.05 9.24 1.95
C LEU A 83 3.77 8.10 0.98
N TYR A 84 4.01 6.85 1.41
CA TYR A 84 3.75 5.67 0.59
C TYR A 84 2.25 5.51 0.26
N ALA A 85 1.36 5.78 1.22
CA ALA A 85 -0.08 5.79 0.99
C ALA A 85 -0.48 6.85 -0.05
N ARG A 86 0.04 8.06 0.07
CA ARG A 86 -0.22 9.15 -0.88
C ARG A 86 0.30 8.83 -2.28
N ASP A 87 1.48 8.26 -2.39
CA ASP A 87 2.04 7.82 -3.67
C ASP A 87 1.20 6.71 -4.30
N THR A 88 0.73 5.76 -3.49
CA THR A 88 -0.20 4.73 -3.96
C THR A 88 -1.50 5.33 -4.45
N TRP A 89 -2.05 6.31 -3.73
CA TRP A 89 -3.23 7.02 -4.17
C TRP A 89 -3.02 7.68 -5.53
N GLN A 90 -1.92 8.41 -5.71
CA GLN A 90 -1.58 9.06 -6.99
C GLN A 90 -1.44 8.04 -8.12
N LEU A 91 -0.75 6.93 -7.86
CA LEU A 91 -0.54 5.87 -8.83
C LEU A 91 -1.87 5.24 -9.27
N VAL A 92 -2.76 4.91 -8.32
CA VAL A 92 -4.06 4.29 -8.60
C VAL A 92 -4.98 5.29 -9.31
N HIS A 93 -5.07 6.52 -8.79
CA HIS A 93 -5.95 7.56 -9.31
C HIS A 93 -5.55 7.96 -10.73
N ALA A 94 -4.27 8.17 -11.01
CA ALA A 94 -3.79 8.46 -12.36
C ALA A 94 -4.18 7.37 -13.36
N GLY A 95 -4.08 6.10 -12.96
CA GLY A 95 -4.50 4.98 -13.80
C GLY A 95 -6.01 4.78 -13.90
N ALA A 96 -6.81 5.41 -13.06
CA ALA A 96 -8.27 5.28 -13.09
C ALA A 96 -8.96 6.50 -13.73
N ALA A 97 -8.53 7.70 -13.37
CA ALA A 97 -9.14 8.96 -13.84
C ALA A 97 -8.43 9.55 -15.06
N GLY A 98 -7.14 9.25 -15.27
CA GLY A 98 -6.36 9.90 -16.34
C GLY A 98 -6.12 11.39 -16.07
N GLY A 99 -5.67 12.12 -17.10
CA GLY A 99 -5.50 13.58 -17.08
C GLY A 99 -4.33 14.12 -16.25
N HIS A 100 -3.53 13.26 -15.62
CA HIS A 100 -2.37 13.63 -14.80
C HIS A 100 -1.30 12.53 -14.79
N HIS A 101 -0.08 12.87 -14.41
CA HIS A 101 1.08 11.96 -14.42
C HIS A 101 1.30 11.28 -15.79
N ASN A 102 1.16 12.03 -16.87
CA ASN A 102 1.28 11.57 -18.27
C ASN A 102 0.28 10.45 -18.65
N MET A 103 -0.86 10.38 -17.95
CA MET A 103 -1.96 9.50 -18.33
C MET A 103 -2.98 10.29 -19.16
N PRO A 104 -3.41 9.76 -20.32
CA PRO A 104 -4.44 10.40 -21.15
C PRO A 104 -5.76 10.58 -20.38
N ALA A 105 -6.48 11.68 -20.64
CA ALA A 105 -7.76 11.96 -19.99
C ALA A 105 -8.84 10.92 -20.33
N GLU A 106 -8.77 10.33 -21.52
CA GLU A 106 -9.69 9.32 -22.05
C GLU A 106 -9.66 8.01 -21.22
N VAL A 107 -8.66 7.84 -20.36
CA VAL A 107 -8.57 6.69 -19.43
C VAL A 107 -9.83 6.59 -18.57
N ALA A 108 -10.44 7.71 -18.18
CA ALA A 108 -11.65 7.72 -17.36
C ALA A 108 -12.84 7.02 -18.04
N ALA A 109 -12.93 7.10 -19.38
CA ALA A 109 -14.01 6.50 -20.17
C ALA A 109 -13.79 5.02 -20.52
N ARG A 110 -12.61 4.47 -20.22
CA ARG A 110 -12.30 3.07 -20.53
C ARG A 110 -13.01 2.10 -19.58
N PRO A 111 -13.36 0.88 -20.04
CA PRO A 111 -13.92 -0.13 -19.16
C PRO A 111 -13.00 -0.45 -17.97
N GLN A 112 -13.51 -0.25 -16.77
CA GLN A 112 -12.77 -0.44 -15.52
C GLN A 112 -13.62 -1.25 -14.53
N VAL A 113 -12.98 -2.16 -13.81
CA VAL A 113 -13.63 -3.02 -12.82
C VAL A 113 -12.79 -3.06 -11.55
N PHE A 114 -13.39 -2.77 -10.42
CA PHE A 114 -12.81 -3.03 -9.12
C PHE A 114 -13.13 -4.46 -8.70
N ALA A 115 -12.12 -5.28 -8.49
CA ALA A 115 -12.25 -6.68 -8.16
C ALA A 115 -11.66 -7.00 -6.78
N THR A 116 -12.37 -7.84 -6.01
CA THR A 116 -11.89 -8.42 -4.75
C THR A 116 -11.85 -9.93 -4.89
N LEU A 117 -10.65 -10.50 -4.80
CA LEU A 117 -10.41 -11.95 -4.83
C LEU A 117 -10.08 -12.42 -3.41
N THR A 118 -10.96 -13.26 -2.85
CA THR A 118 -10.85 -13.73 -1.47
C THR A 118 -10.19 -15.10 -1.40
N ALA A 119 -9.63 -15.44 -0.24
CA ALA A 119 -9.18 -16.79 0.07
C ALA A 119 -10.37 -17.69 0.40
N PRO A 120 -10.20 -19.02 0.32
CA PRO A 120 -11.16 -19.97 0.89
C PRO A 120 -11.31 -19.80 2.40
N SER A 121 -12.32 -20.47 2.95
CA SER A 121 -12.44 -20.60 4.40
C SER A 121 -11.49 -21.70 4.90
N TYR A 122 -10.76 -21.40 5.97
CA TYR A 122 -9.88 -22.35 6.67
C TYR A 122 -10.44 -22.74 8.04
N GLY A 123 -11.63 -22.28 8.37
CA GLY A 123 -12.31 -22.50 9.63
C GLY A 123 -13.12 -21.28 10.06
N THR A 124 -14.03 -21.48 11.01
CA THR A 124 -14.88 -20.42 11.55
C THR A 124 -14.07 -19.52 12.48
N VAL A 125 -14.14 -18.20 12.26
CA VAL A 125 -13.40 -17.19 13.02
C VAL A 125 -14.38 -16.15 13.59
N HIS A 126 -14.00 -15.49 14.70
CA HIS A 126 -14.74 -14.34 15.21
C HIS A 126 -14.79 -13.21 14.19
N ASN A 127 -15.95 -12.58 14.03
CA ASN A 127 -16.17 -11.47 13.11
C ASN A 127 -16.74 -10.24 13.80
N ALA A 128 -16.66 -9.08 13.16
CA ALA A 128 -17.19 -7.80 13.61
C ALA A 128 -18.15 -7.25 12.54
N THR A 129 -19.31 -7.85 12.40
CA THR A 129 -20.34 -7.47 11.40
C THR A 129 -21.36 -6.46 11.93
N GLY A 130 -21.21 -5.99 13.16
CA GLY A 130 -22.22 -5.15 13.85
C GLY A 130 -23.39 -5.94 14.45
N ALA A 131 -23.50 -7.23 14.10
CA ALA A 131 -24.44 -8.19 14.68
C ALA A 131 -23.71 -9.16 15.63
N ARG A 132 -24.48 -10.09 16.24
CA ARG A 132 -23.87 -11.19 17.00
C ARG A 132 -22.95 -12.00 16.09
N CYS A 133 -21.76 -12.29 16.58
CA CYS A 133 -20.68 -12.90 15.81
C CYS A 133 -21.09 -14.22 15.14
N HIS A 134 -21.50 -15.21 15.92
CA HIS A 134 -22.06 -16.50 15.46
C HIS A 134 -23.17 -16.88 16.41
N PRO A 135 -24.40 -16.38 16.20
CA PRO A 135 -25.53 -16.62 17.10
C PRO A 135 -25.87 -18.11 17.19
N THR A 136 -26.47 -18.49 18.27
CA THR A 136 -26.87 -19.87 18.52
C THR A 136 -27.84 -20.33 17.44
N SER A 137 -27.46 -21.35 16.67
CA SER A 137 -28.42 -22.13 15.90
C SER A 137 -29.28 -22.94 16.89
N THR A 138 -30.57 -23.02 16.64
CA THR A 138 -31.52 -23.85 17.43
C THR A 138 -31.24 -25.34 17.32
N SER A 139 -30.31 -25.76 16.49
CA SER A 139 -29.93 -27.16 16.30
C SER A 139 -29.03 -27.67 17.43
N PRO A 140 -29.35 -28.78 18.11
CA PRO A 140 -28.44 -29.45 19.03
C PRO A 140 -27.27 -30.02 18.23
N GLY A 141 -26.03 -29.56 18.53
CA GLY A 141 -24.82 -30.08 17.86
C GLY A 141 -23.76 -29.04 17.49
N SER A 142 -23.81 -27.81 18.03
CA SER A 142 -22.88 -26.71 17.70
C SER A 142 -21.48 -26.85 18.33
N ARG A 143 -21.00 -28.07 18.60
CA ARG A 143 -19.64 -28.31 19.05
C ARG A 143 -18.84 -29.03 17.96
N CYS A 144 -17.59 -28.65 17.77
CA CYS A 144 -16.68 -29.36 16.89
C CYS A 144 -16.24 -30.70 17.51
N ILE A 145 -15.50 -31.52 16.75
CA ILE A 145 -14.92 -32.80 17.20
C ILE A 145 -14.02 -32.65 18.46
N HIS A 146 -13.43 -31.45 18.67
CA HIS A 146 -12.64 -31.10 19.84
C HIS A 146 -13.50 -30.56 21.00
N ARG A 147 -14.81 -30.74 20.95
CA ARG A 147 -15.79 -30.29 21.96
C ARG A 147 -15.84 -28.76 22.20
N LYS A 148 -15.21 -27.97 21.36
CA LYS A 148 -15.28 -26.50 21.41
C LYS A 148 -16.60 -26.02 20.80
N PRO A 149 -17.28 -25.02 21.41
CA PRO A 149 -18.48 -24.44 20.80
C PRO A 149 -18.10 -23.68 19.53
N LEU A 150 -18.80 -23.96 18.40
CA LEU A 150 -18.67 -23.21 17.15
C LEU A 150 -19.67 -22.03 17.12
N ARG A 151 -19.91 -21.41 18.26
CA ARG A 151 -20.84 -20.28 18.45
C ARG A 151 -20.21 -19.17 19.26
N CYS A 152 -20.59 -17.94 18.98
CA CYS A 152 -20.26 -16.75 19.77
C CYS A 152 -21.45 -15.79 19.73
N ASN A 153 -22.05 -15.53 20.89
CA ASN A 153 -23.20 -14.63 21.00
C ASN A 153 -22.80 -13.16 21.25
N ALA A 154 -21.50 -12.89 21.37
CA ALA A 154 -21.01 -11.53 21.56
C ALA A 154 -21.08 -10.73 20.24
N THR A 155 -21.28 -9.43 20.37
CA THR A 155 -21.06 -8.47 19.28
C THR A 155 -19.66 -7.88 19.47
N HIS A 156 -18.80 -8.03 18.46
CA HIS A 156 -17.43 -7.53 18.50
C HIS A 156 -17.30 -6.23 17.72
N SER A 157 -16.51 -5.29 18.24
CA SER A 157 -16.06 -4.11 17.49
C SER A 157 -14.91 -4.47 16.54
N MET A 158 -14.68 -3.64 15.52
CA MET A 158 -13.58 -3.83 14.55
C MET A 158 -12.19 -3.83 15.19
N GLY A 159 -12.02 -3.27 16.39
CA GLY A 159 -10.77 -3.22 17.14
C GLY A 159 -10.63 -4.31 18.21
N ASP A 160 -11.61 -5.17 18.38
CA ASP A 160 -11.57 -6.25 19.37
C ASP A 160 -10.48 -7.27 18.96
N PRO A 161 -9.49 -7.57 19.84
CA PRO A 161 -8.39 -8.49 19.53
C PRO A 161 -8.84 -9.93 19.25
N ILE A 162 -10.06 -10.31 19.62
CA ILE A 162 -10.60 -11.64 19.30
C ILE A 162 -11.05 -11.76 17.84
N VAL A 163 -11.32 -10.66 17.16
CA VAL A 163 -11.77 -10.67 15.75
C VAL A 163 -10.67 -11.27 14.86
N GLY A 164 -11.07 -12.24 14.06
CA GLY A 164 -10.14 -13.02 13.22
C GLY A 164 -9.54 -14.26 13.90
N GLN A 165 -9.70 -14.41 15.23
CA GLN A 165 -9.29 -15.63 15.93
C GLN A 165 -10.26 -16.79 15.62
N PRO A 166 -9.77 -18.04 15.44
CA PRO A 166 -10.64 -19.20 15.24
C PRO A 166 -11.52 -19.49 16.47
N LEU A 167 -12.78 -19.88 16.26
CA LEU A 167 -13.61 -20.42 17.33
C LEU A 167 -13.02 -21.72 17.90
N CYS A 168 -12.33 -22.49 17.06
CA CYS A 168 -11.55 -23.63 17.49
C CYS A 168 -10.23 -23.67 16.68
N GLY A 169 -9.09 -23.44 17.34
CA GLY A 169 -7.78 -23.46 16.69
C GLY A 169 -7.39 -24.83 16.14
N GLN A 170 -7.88 -25.92 16.74
CA GLN A 170 -7.61 -27.29 16.27
C GLN A 170 -8.40 -27.67 15.01
N CYS A 171 -9.55 -27.02 14.76
CA CYS A 171 -10.35 -27.21 13.55
C CYS A 171 -9.88 -26.30 12.40
N TYR A 172 -9.02 -25.32 12.68
CA TYR A 172 -8.56 -24.38 11.67
C TYR A 172 -7.46 -25.01 10.80
N ASP A 173 -7.63 -24.99 9.48
CA ASP A 173 -6.65 -25.50 8.53
C ASP A 173 -5.49 -24.51 8.34
N TYR A 174 -4.53 -24.54 9.27
CA TYR A 174 -3.33 -23.69 9.21
C TYR A 174 -2.45 -24.03 8.01
N PHE A 175 -2.37 -25.30 7.61
CA PHE A 175 -1.57 -25.70 6.45
C PHE A 175 -2.16 -25.13 5.16
N GLY A 176 -3.46 -25.29 4.92
CA GLY A 176 -4.13 -24.70 3.77
C GLY A 176 -3.99 -23.18 3.72
N HIS A 177 -4.12 -22.51 4.88
CA HIS A 177 -3.91 -21.05 5.01
C HIS A 177 -2.50 -20.66 4.57
N VAL A 178 -1.46 -21.30 5.10
CA VAL A 178 -0.06 -20.94 4.79
C VAL A 178 0.29 -21.29 3.35
N LEU A 179 -0.15 -22.46 2.85
CA LEU A 179 0.03 -22.84 1.44
C LEU A 179 -0.59 -21.84 0.48
N PHE A 180 -1.84 -21.41 0.74
CA PHE A 180 -2.50 -20.38 -0.06
C PHE A 180 -1.73 -19.07 -0.03
N THR A 181 -1.33 -18.61 1.17
CA THR A 181 -0.60 -17.35 1.35
C THR A 181 0.72 -17.34 0.58
N TRP A 182 1.47 -18.46 0.65
CA TRP A 182 2.73 -18.64 -0.06
C TRP A 182 2.55 -18.65 -1.58
N HIS A 183 1.50 -19.31 -2.08
CA HIS A 183 1.25 -19.47 -3.51
C HIS A 183 0.35 -18.37 -4.11
N LEU A 184 -0.13 -17.42 -3.32
CA LEU A 184 -0.98 -16.33 -3.81
C LEU A 184 -0.36 -15.54 -4.98
N PRO A 185 0.97 -15.26 -5.04
CA PRO A 185 1.58 -14.64 -6.22
C PRO A 185 1.44 -15.49 -7.49
N GLU A 186 1.49 -16.80 -7.38
CA GLU A 186 1.31 -17.72 -8.52
C GLU A 186 -0.16 -17.83 -8.93
N LEU A 187 -1.09 -17.88 -7.99
CA LEU A 187 -2.52 -17.78 -8.27
C LEU A 187 -2.86 -16.49 -9.02
N TRP A 188 -2.30 -15.35 -8.59
CA TRP A 188 -2.46 -14.08 -9.29
C TRP A 188 -1.87 -14.11 -10.70
N ARG A 189 -0.69 -14.68 -10.88
CA ARG A 189 -0.07 -14.83 -12.21
C ARG A 189 -0.94 -15.67 -13.14
N ARG A 190 -1.43 -16.81 -12.69
CA ARG A 190 -2.34 -17.67 -13.47
C ARG A 190 -3.66 -16.96 -13.77
N PHE A 191 -4.22 -16.24 -12.79
CA PHE A 191 -5.42 -15.43 -12.98
C PHE A 191 -5.25 -14.39 -14.09
N THR A 192 -4.14 -13.64 -14.07
CA THR A 192 -3.91 -12.62 -15.11
C THR A 192 -3.72 -13.23 -16.51
N ILE A 193 -3.16 -14.43 -16.61
CA ILE A 193 -3.05 -15.18 -17.86
C ILE A 193 -4.44 -15.65 -18.32
N ALA A 194 -5.21 -16.25 -17.40
CA ALA A 194 -6.57 -16.73 -17.71
C ALA A 194 -7.48 -15.57 -18.16
N LEU A 195 -7.44 -14.43 -17.47
CA LEU A 195 -8.20 -13.24 -17.86
C LEU A 195 -7.83 -12.74 -19.26
N ARG A 196 -6.53 -12.62 -19.57
CA ARG A 196 -6.09 -12.22 -20.92
C ARG A 196 -6.54 -13.18 -21.99
N ARG A 197 -6.51 -14.49 -21.71
CA ARG A 197 -7.02 -15.51 -22.63
C ARG A 197 -8.53 -15.42 -22.82
N ALA A 198 -9.28 -15.14 -21.73
CA ALA A 198 -10.73 -14.97 -21.78
C ALA A 198 -11.12 -13.71 -22.60
N VAL A 199 -10.43 -12.58 -22.40
CA VAL A 199 -10.60 -11.36 -23.21
C VAL A 199 -10.30 -11.66 -24.69
N ALA A 200 -9.20 -12.33 -25.00
CA ALA A 200 -8.85 -12.70 -26.38
C ALA A 200 -9.87 -13.69 -27.00
N ALA A 201 -10.43 -14.60 -26.23
CA ALA A 201 -11.47 -15.52 -26.70
C ALA A 201 -12.77 -14.77 -27.00
N GLN A 202 -13.17 -13.81 -26.15
CA GLN A 202 -14.34 -12.96 -26.37
C GLN A 202 -14.23 -12.13 -27.66
N LEU A 203 -13.06 -11.56 -27.93
CA LEU A 203 -12.79 -10.82 -29.17
C LEU A 203 -12.90 -11.73 -30.41
N ARG A 204 -12.26 -12.91 -30.36
CA ARG A 204 -12.36 -13.88 -31.47
C ARG A 204 -13.78 -14.34 -31.73
N ALA A 205 -14.58 -14.56 -30.68
CA ALA A 205 -15.98 -14.93 -30.84
C ALA A 205 -16.81 -13.84 -31.56
N ARG A 206 -16.31 -12.60 -31.57
CA ARG A 206 -16.89 -11.46 -32.31
C ARG A 206 -16.23 -11.22 -33.69
N GLY A 207 -15.34 -12.11 -34.14
CA GLY A 207 -14.59 -11.93 -35.38
C GLY A 207 -13.53 -10.83 -35.32
N MET A 208 -13.12 -10.42 -34.11
CA MET A 208 -12.17 -9.32 -33.88
C MET A 208 -10.76 -9.82 -33.61
N ASP A 209 -9.75 -9.01 -33.93
CA ASP A 209 -8.36 -9.32 -33.58
C ASP A 209 -8.14 -9.25 -32.06
N ARG A 210 -7.41 -10.24 -31.55
CA ARG A 210 -7.08 -10.36 -30.13
C ARG A 210 -6.21 -9.22 -29.59
N GLY A 211 -5.48 -8.53 -30.47
CA GLY A 211 -4.59 -7.42 -30.16
C GLY A 211 -5.30 -6.09 -29.94
N LEU A 212 -6.59 -5.97 -30.28
CA LEU A 212 -7.36 -4.72 -30.13
C LEU A 212 -7.50 -4.22 -28.70
N VAL A 213 -7.32 -5.11 -27.71
CA VAL A 213 -7.51 -4.80 -26.30
C VAL A 213 -6.36 -5.34 -25.47
N ARG A 214 -5.85 -4.51 -24.56
CA ARG A 214 -4.83 -4.86 -23.58
C ARG A 214 -5.41 -4.79 -22.16
N VAL A 215 -5.19 -5.81 -21.35
CA VAL A 215 -5.56 -5.82 -19.92
C VAL A 215 -4.48 -5.15 -19.10
N SER A 216 -4.82 -4.06 -18.44
CA SER A 216 -3.98 -3.34 -17.45
C SER A 216 -4.58 -3.45 -16.05
N PHE A 217 -3.73 -3.42 -15.04
CA PHE A 217 -4.20 -3.51 -13.66
C PHE A 217 -3.24 -2.85 -12.67
N VAL A 218 -3.80 -2.49 -11.51
CA VAL A 218 -3.07 -2.32 -10.24
C VAL A 218 -3.73 -3.22 -9.21
N LYS A 219 -2.91 -3.91 -8.38
CA LYS A 219 -3.42 -4.71 -7.26
C LYS A 219 -2.77 -4.31 -5.95
N VAL A 220 -3.53 -4.45 -4.88
CA VAL A 220 -3.08 -4.33 -3.50
C VAL A 220 -3.47 -5.59 -2.74
N VAL A 221 -2.56 -6.11 -1.94
CA VAL A 221 -2.83 -7.26 -1.05
C VAL A 221 -3.05 -6.73 0.35
N GLU A 222 -4.21 -7.06 0.93
CA GLU A 222 -4.58 -6.76 2.30
C GLU A 222 -4.58 -8.05 3.11
N LEU A 223 -4.02 -8.01 4.33
CA LEU A 223 -4.24 -9.07 5.31
C LEU A 223 -5.51 -8.77 6.10
N GLN A 224 -6.47 -9.69 6.07
CA GLN A 224 -7.66 -9.61 6.90
C GLN A 224 -7.33 -9.81 8.38
N ALA A 225 -8.29 -9.56 9.28
CA ALA A 225 -8.12 -9.79 10.72
C ALA A 225 -7.67 -11.22 11.07
N ARG A 226 -8.06 -12.21 10.27
CA ARG A 226 -7.60 -13.61 10.38
C ARG A 226 -6.23 -13.89 9.74
N ALA A 227 -5.47 -12.87 9.41
CA ALA A 227 -4.15 -12.93 8.77
C ALA A 227 -4.11 -13.58 7.36
N VAL A 228 -5.25 -13.80 6.72
CA VAL A 228 -5.35 -14.33 5.36
C VAL A 228 -5.29 -13.18 4.35
N PRO A 229 -4.46 -13.28 3.28
CA PRO A 229 -4.39 -12.23 2.29
C PRO A 229 -5.60 -12.20 1.34
N HIS A 230 -6.11 -10.99 1.10
CA HIS A 230 -7.06 -10.66 0.05
C HIS A 230 -6.36 -9.87 -1.05
N ILE A 231 -6.81 -10.03 -2.30
CA ILE A 231 -6.39 -9.17 -3.41
C ILE A 231 -7.51 -8.21 -3.74
N HIS A 232 -7.21 -6.91 -3.67
CA HIS A 232 -8.01 -5.85 -4.26
C HIS A 232 -7.32 -5.38 -5.53
N ALA A 233 -8.02 -5.35 -6.66
CA ALA A 233 -7.44 -4.96 -7.93
C ALA A 233 -8.37 -4.03 -8.70
N LEU A 234 -7.80 -3.00 -9.31
CA LEU A 234 -8.47 -2.23 -10.34
C LEU A 234 -7.93 -2.71 -11.70
N ILE A 235 -8.82 -3.26 -12.50
CA ILE A 235 -8.52 -3.87 -13.80
C ILE A 235 -9.19 -3.04 -14.89
N ARG A 236 -8.44 -2.68 -15.93
CA ARG A 236 -8.86 -1.81 -17.01
C ARG A 236 -8.51 -2.40 -18.36
N LEU A 237 -9.34 -2.12 -19.36
CA LEU A 237 -9.03 -2.38 -20.75
C LEU A 237 -8.44 -1.15 -21.42
N ASP A 238 -7.35 -1.33 -22.12
CA ASP A 238 -6.59 -0.29 -22.83
C ASP A 238 -6.47 -0.60 -24.32
N PRO A 239 -6.25 0.41 -25.18
CA PRO A 239 -5.90 0.21 -26.57
C PRO A 239 -4.57 -0.55 -26.73
N PRO A 240 -4.27 -1.06 -27.94
CA PRO A 240 -2.98 -1.63 -28.30
C PRO A 240 -1.82 -0.67 -28.02
N SER A 241 -0.63 -1.22 -27.73
CA SER A 241 0.56 -0.41 -27.44
C SER A 241 0.98 0.52 -28.60
N ALA A 242 0.68 0.15 -29.84
CA ALA A 242 1.02 0.94 -31.02
C ALA A 242 0.29 2.30 -31.06
N LEU A 243 -0.92 2.39 -30.50
CA LEU A 243 -1.66 3.66 -30.41
C LEU A 243 -1.17 4.55 -29.25
N THR A 244 -0.45 3.99 -28.28
CA THR A 244 0.06 4.73 -27.11
C THR A 244 1.42 5.39 -27.40
N THR A 245 2.20 4.84 -28.34
CA THR A 245 3.55 5.35 -28.67
C THR A 245 3.52 6.63 -29.52
N GLN A 246 2.45 6.91 -30.23
CA GLN A 246 2.35 8.16 -31.01
C GLN A 246 2.11 9.40 -30.15
N SER A 247 1.47 9.26 -28.97
CA SER A 247 1.31 10.37 -28.02
C SER A 247 2.56 10.57 -27.14
N ASP A 248 3.37 9.53 -26.91
CA ASP A 248 4.57 9.60 -26.04
C ASP A 248 5.78 10.22 -26.76
N GLN A 249 5.87 10.14 -28.09
CA GLN A 249 7.00 10.70 -28.85
C GLN A 249 6.96 12.22 -28.97
N ASN A 250 5.81 12.87 -28.77
CA ASN A 250 5.68 14.31 -28.85
C ASN A 250 6.01 15.06 -27.55
N HIS A 251 6.39 14.38 -26.43
CA HIS A 251 6.60 15.02 -25.13
C HIS A 251 8.04 14.97 -24.57
N TYR A 252 9.01 14.44 -25.34
CA TYR A 252 10.43 14.45 -24.95
C TYR A 252 11.29 15.20 -26.00
N GLY A 253 10.92 16.44 -26.32
CA GLY A 253 11.82 17.38 -26.99
C GLY A 253 12.43 18.37 -25.99
N PRO A 254 13.69 18.81 -26.16
CA PRO A 254 14.25 19.88 -25.33
C PRO A 254 13.46 21.15 -25.55
N ALA A 255 13.29 21.93 -24.47
CA ALA A 255 12.55 23.19 -24.46
C ALA A 255 12.96 24.09 -25.64
N ALA A 256 12.12 24.17 -26.67
CA ALA A 256 12.27 25.13 -27.76
C ALA A 256 11.79 26.50 -27.31
N THR A 257 12.62 27.49 -27.57
CA THR A 257 12.46 28.93 -27.41
C THR A 257 11.13 29.43 -27.97
N CYS A 258 10.57 30.42 -27.28
CA CYS A 258 9.40 31.21 -27.63
C CYS A 258 9.45 31.74 -29.07
N GLY A 259 8.60 31.20 -29.94
CA GLY A 259 8.31 31.74 -31.25
C GLY A 259 6.84 31.45 -31.54
N GLY A 260 6.05 32.52 -31.72
CA GLY A 260 4.61 32.44 -32.04
C GLY A 260 4.36 31.67 -33.31
N GLY A 261 3.63 30.56 -33.21
CA GLY A 261 3.07 29.78 -34.27
C GLY A 261 1.63 29.44 -33.93
N GLU A 262 0.73 29.67 -34.83
CA GLU A 262 -0.71 29.39 -34.75
C GLU A 262 -0.97 27.95 -34.27
N PRO A 263 -2.08 27.68 -33.53
CA PRO A 263 -2.43 26.35 -33.11
C PRO A 263 -2.76 25.49 -34.33
N LEU A 264 -1.89 24.52 -34.62
CA LEU A 264 -2.18 23.45 -35.55
C LEU A 264 -3.44 22.72 -35.07
N SER A 265 -4.45 22.74 -35.90
CA SER A 265 -5.72 22.05 -35.75
C SER A 265 -5.49 20.60 -35.27
N ASP A 266 -6.12 20.27 -34.15
CA ASP A 266 -6.20 18.93 -33.56
C ASP A 266 -6.89 17.96 -34.54
N THR A 267 -6.10 17.34 -35.43
CA THR A 267 -6.58 16.30 -36.33
C THR A 267 -6.35 14.95 -35.67
N GLY A 268 -7.36 14.47 -34.91
CA GLY A 268 -7.67 13.06 -34.82
C GLY A 268 -7.00 12.25 -33.70
N SER A 269 -7.30 12.53 -32.46
CA SER A 269 -7.45 11.44 -31.48
C SER A 269 -8.82 10.80 -31.71
N SER A 270 -8.95 9.89 -32.71
CA SER A 270 -10.14 9.07 -32.85
C SER A 270 -10.29 8.26 -31.55
N GLY A 271 -11.30 8.62 -30.76
CA GLY A 271 -11.51 8.04 -29.45
C GLY A 271 -11.62 6.52 -29.52
N TRP A 272 -10.55 5.81 -29.09
CA TRP A 272 -10.61 4.36 -29.01
C TRP A 272 -11.74 3.93 -28.08
N VAL A 273 -12.66 3.14 -28.61
CA VAL A 273 -13.77 2.53 -27.85
C VAL A 273 -13.50 1.05 -27.70
N SER A 274 -13.58 0.56 -26.47
CA SER A 274 -13.40 -0.87 -26.20
C SER A 274 -14.58 -1.67 -26.74
N PRO A 275 -14.34 -2.76 -27.50
CA PRO A 275 -15.40 -3.67 -27.92
C PRO A 275 -15.96 -4.54 -26.76
N ILE A 276 -15.35 -4.47 -25.59
CA ILE A 276 -15.80 -5.19 -24.37
C ILE A 276 -16.19 -4.15 -23.33
N THR A 277 -17.40 -4.25 -22.81
CA THR A 277 -17.94 -3.36 -21.77
C THR A 277 -17.35 -3.66 -20.38
N ALA A 278 -17.54 -2.76 -19.42
CA ALA A 278 -17.14 -2.98 -18.04
C ALA A 278 -17.92 -4.14 -17.37
N GLY A 279 -19.19 -4.32 -17.71
CA GLY A 279 -19.99 -5.45 -17.23
C GLY A 279 -19.48 -6.80 -17.73
N GLU A 280 -19.14 -6.88 -19.02
CA GLU A 280 -18.55 -8.08 -19.62
C GLU A 280 -17.17 -8.37 -19.02
N LEU A 281 -16.35 -7.33 -18.81
CA LEU A 281 -15.05 -7.47 -18.13
C LEU A 281 -15.24 -8.03 -16.72
N ALA A 282 -16.25 -7.58 -15.97
CA ALA A 282 -16.55 -8.10 -14.63
C ALA A 282 -16.90 -9.60 -14.66
N ALA A 283 -17.71 -10.03 -15.63
CA ALA A 283 -18.04 -11.44 -15.83
C ALA A 283 -16.80 -12.28 -16.19
N LEU A 284 -15.93 -11.77 -17.08
CA LEU A 284 -14.67 -12.43 -17.46
C LEU A 284 -13.71 -12.55 -16.26
N ILE A 285 -13.62 -11.54 -15.41
CA ILE A 285 -12.83 -11.55 -14.18
C ILE A 285 -13.32 -12.64 -13.23
N GLN A 286 -14.64 -12.71 -12.99
CA GLN A 286 -15.23 -13.72 -12.10
C GLN A 286 -15.00 -15.13 -12.65
N SER A 287 -15.23 -15.34 -13.95
CA SER A 287 -15.00 -16.62 -14.61
C SER A 287 -13.54 -17.06 -14.53
N ALA A 288 -12.60 -16.16 -14.88
CA ALA A 288 -11.17 -16.45 -14.81
C ALA A 288 -10.72 -16.79 -13.38
N ALA A 289 -11.21 -16.05 -12.37
CA ALA A 289 -10.84 -16.29 -10.96
C ALA A 289 -11.37 -17.66 -10.46
N ARG A 290 -12.58 -18.08 -10.87
CA ARG A 290 -13.14 -19.37 -10.50
C ARG A 290 -12.42 -20.56 -11.17
N GLN A 291 -11.79 -20.36 -12.30
CA GLN A 291 -11.11 -21.42 -13.07
C GLN A 291 -9.67 -21.68 -12.62
N VAL A 292 -9.04 -20.69 -11.99
CA VAL A 292 -7.61 -20.78 -11.63
C VAL A 292 -7.37 -21.77 -10.50
N ARG A 293 -6.43 -22.69 -10.72
CA ARG A 293 -5.99 -23.74 -9.79
C ARG A 293 -4.47 -23.79 -9.73
N VAL A 294 -3.95 -24.16 -8.57
CA VAL A 294 -2.53 -24.50 -8.35
C VAL A 294 -2.49 -25.75 -7.49
N ASP A 295 -1.98 -26.85 -8.04
CA ASP A 295 -1.75 -28.06 -7.29
C ASP A 295 -0.40 -27.95 -6.56
N VAL A 296 -0.40 -28.26 -5.28
CA VAL A 296 0.78 -28.18 -4.40
C VAL A 296 0.90 -29.45 -3.57
N LEU A 297 2.13 -29.90 -3.33
CA LEU A 297 2.40 -31.03 -2.45
C LEU A 297 2.17 -30.60 -0.99
N ALA A 298 1.38 -31.38 -0.25
CA ALA A 298 1.17 -31.22 1.19
C ALA A 298 2.17 -32.06 2.01
N LEU A 299 2.13 -31.92 3.35
CA LEU A 299 3.05 -32.63 4.27
C LEU A 299 2.89 -34.15 4.24
N ASP A 300 1.67 -34.62 4.02
CA ASP A 300 1.28 -36.04 3.95
C ASP A 300 1.64 -36.68 2.61
N GLY A 301 2.23 -35.92 1.67
CA GLY A 301 2.52 -36.38 0.31
C GLY A 301 1.33 -36.25 -0.64
N ASP A 302 0.16 -35.86 -0.14
CA ASP A 302 -1.01 -35.61 -0.96
C ASP A 302 -0.91 -34.32 -1.74
N VAL A 303 -1.64 -34.22 -2.86
CA VAL A 303 -1.74 -33.02 -3.68
C VAL A 303 -2.96 -32.22 -3.23
N ARG A 304 -2.73 -30.98 -2.79
CA ARG A 304 -3.80 -30.03 -2.48
C ARG A 304 -4.01 -29.05 -3.61
N GLU A 305 -5.25 -28.90 -4.04
CA GLU A 305 -5.66 -27.86 -5.00
C GLU A 305 -5.86 -26.52 -4.27
N LEU A 306 -5.08 -25.52 -4.65
CA LEU A 306 -5.24 -24.14 -4.21
C LEU A 306 -6.02 -23.34 -5.24
N ARG A 307 -7.01 -22.57 -4.78
CA ARG A 307 -7.88 -21.70 -5.59
C ARG A 307 -8.32 -20.48 -4.82
N PHE A 308 -8.87 -19.50 -5.50
CA PHE A 308 -9.59 -18.42 -4.83
C PHE A 308 -10.88 -18.95 -4.18
N GLY A 309 -11.33 -18.28 -3.12
CA GLY A 309 -12.59 -18.59 -2.47
C GLY A 309 -13.79 -18.33 -3.39
N THR A 310 -14.96 -18.75 -2.95
CA THR A 310 -16.20 -18.58 -3.71
C THR A 310 -16.68 -17.12 -3.81
N GLN A 311 -16.31 -16.30 -2.82
CA GLN A 311 -16.64 -14.88 -2.79
C GLN A 311 -15.64 -14.11 -3.68
N ILE A 312 -16.06 -13.88 -4.92
CA ILE A 312 -15.34 -13.08 -5.91
C ILE A 312 -16.25 -11.92 -6.28
N ASP A 313 -15.86 -10.73 -5.86
CA ASP A 313 -16.58 -9.50 -6.19
C ASP A 313 -15.88 -8.79 -7.36
N ALA A 314 -16.66 -8.32 -8.34
CA ALA A 314 -16.16 -7.61 -9.51
C ALA A 314 -17.19 -6.55 -9.92
N GLN A 315 -16.91 -5.30 -9.58
CA GLN A 315 -17.84 -4.19 -9.78
C GLN A 315 -17.30 -3.21 -10.83
N PRO A 316 -18.07 -2.92 -11.90
CA PRO A 316 -17.74 -1.85 -12.82
C PRO A 316 -17.60 -0.51 -12.10
N LEU A 317 -16.60 0.30 -12.49
CA LEU A 317 -16.53 1.69 -12.07
C LEU A 317 -17.54 2.52 -12.86
N SER A 318 -18.29 3.38 -12.16
CA SER A 318 -19.13 4.40 -12.80
C SER A 318 -18.23 5.54 -13.26
N GLY A 319 -18.19 5.82 -14.56
CA GLY A 319 -17.62 7.07 -15.07
C GLY A 319 -18.45 8.26 -14.58
N GLU A 320 -17.83 9.39 -14.28
CA GLU A 320 -18.54 10.61 -13.87
C GLU A 320 -19.52 11.15 -14.93
N ALA A 321 -19.49 10.61 -16.17
CA ALA A 321 -20.25 11.07 -17.32
C ALA A 321 -21.63 10.39 -17.52
N MET A 322 -22.00 9.39 -16.73
CA MET A 322 -23.28 8.70 -16.87
C MET A 322 -24.18 9.05 -15.69
N GLY A 323 -24.97 10.11 -15.87
CA GLY A 323 -26.00 10.51 -14.92
C GLY A 323 -27.20 9.57 -14.93
N GLU A 324 -27.16 8.49 -14.20
CA GLU A 324 -28.34 7.86 -13.58
C GLU A 324 -27.93 6.87 -12.48
N PRO A 325 -28.63 6.86 -11.34
CA PRO A 325 -28.33 5.95 -10.26
C PRO A 325 -29.01 4.61 -10.49
N VAL A 326 -28.24 3.58 -10.81
CA VAL A 326 -28.74 2.20 -10.77
C VAL A 326 -28.22 1.51 -9.51
N GLY A 327 -29.10 1.27 -8.55
CA GLY A 327 -28.87 0.38 -7.41
C GLY A 327 -28.87 1.08 -6.04
N THR A 328 -29.80 0.67 -5.20
CA THR A 328 -29.87 0.99 -3.77
C THR A 328 -28.93 0.07 -3.00
N GLY A 329 -27.78 0.58 -2.54
CA GLY A 329 -26.86 -0.14 -1.67
C GLY A 329 -25.59 0.67 -1.40
N LEU A 330 -24.93 0.39 -0.28
CA LEU A 330 -23.73 1.09 0.25
C LEU A 330 -22.54 1.16 -0.74
N MET A 331 -22.61 0.42 -1.88
CA MET A 331 -21.63 0.34 -2.95
C MET A 331 -22.00 1.11 -4.22
N ALA A 332 -23.09 1.85 -4.19
CA ALA A 332 -23.72 2.46 -5.37
C ALA A 332 -22.97 3.65 -5.96
N ARG A 333 -21.68 3.65 -6.15
CA ARG A 333 -20.88 4.54 -7.00
C ARG A 333 -19.40 4.48 -6.61
N LEU A 334 -18.71 3.45 -7.09
CA LEU A 334 -17.25 3.39 -6.97
C LEU A 334 -16.62 4.38 -7.97
N SER A 335 -16.38 5.61 -7.53
CA SER A 335 -15.61 6.56 -8.33
C SER A 335 -14.09 6.22 -8.28
N PRO A 336 -13.31 6.59 -9.32
CA PRO A 336 -11.85 6.44 -9.32
C PRO A 336 -11.18 6.96 -8.05
N ARG A 337 -11.65 8.09 -7.53
CA ARG A 337 -11.15 8.72 -6.30
C ARG A 337 -11.39 7.87 -5.06
N ARG A 338 -12.58 7.27 -4.92
CA ARG A 338 -12.92 6.39 -3.79
C ARG A 338 -12.11 5.11 -3.83
N VAL A 339 -11.98 4.48 -5.00
CA VAL A 339 -11.15 3.27 -5.17
C VAL A 339 -9.68 3.56 -4.86
N ALA A 340 -9.14 4.67 -5.35
CA ALA A 340 -7.76 5.07 -5.03
C ALA A 340 -7.56 5.30 -3.53
N ALA A 341 -8.50 5.95 -2.84
CA ALA A 341 -8.45 6.17 -1.39
C ALA A 341 -8.54 4.84 -0.62
N TYR A 342 -9.44 3.95 -1.05
CA TYR A 342 -9.59 2.62 -0.47
C TYR A 342 -8.28 1.82 -0.59
N LEU A 343 -7.72 1.68 -1.77
CA LEU A 343 -6.47 0.95 -2.00
C LEU A 343 -5.30 1.58 -1.24
N ALA A 344 -5.19 2.91 -1.21
CA ALA A 344 -4.15 3.61 -0.47
C ALA A 344 -4.22 3.38 1.05
N LYS A 345 -5.42 3.24 1.62
CA LYS A 345 -5.60 2.90 3.05
C LYS A 345 -5.01 1.53 3.37
N TYR A 346 -5.21 0.54 2.49
CA TYR A 346 -4.82 -0.84 2.77
C TYR A 346 -3.33 -1.14 2.55
N VAL A 347 -2.63 -0.36 1.74
CA VAL A 347 -1.17 -0.57 1.56
C VAL A 347 -0.35 -0.30 2.81
N THR A 348 -0.87 0.50 3.74
CA THR A 348 -0.20 0.86 4.99
C THR A 348 -0.66 0.03 6.18
N LYS A 349 -1.78 -0.69 6.07
CA LYS A 349 -2.15 -1.71 7.06
C LYS A 349 -1.00 -2.70 7.20
N SER A 350 -0.53 -2.90 8.40
CA SER A 350 0.71 -3.60 8.64
C SER A 350 0.50 -4.86 9.45
N LEU A 351 1.48 -5.75 9.37
CA LEU A 351 1.63 -6.94 10.19
C LEU A 351 1.74 -6.66 11.69
N GLN A 352 1.80 -5.38 12.08
CA GLN A 352 1.77 -4.96 13.49
C GLN A 352 0.40 -5.17 14.13
N ASP A 353 -0.66 -5.14 13.35
CA ASP A 353 -2.00 -5.54 13.80
C ASP A 353 -1.99 -7.01 14.28
N PHE A 354 -0.94 -7.77 13.94
CA PHE A 354 -0.69 -9.15 14.36
C PHE A 354 0.47 -9.28 15.35
N GLY A 355 0.97 -8.18 15.96
CA GLY A 355 2.09 -8.20 16.91
C GLY A 355 3.48 -8.40 16.28
N ILE A 356 3.59 -8.47 14.93
CA ILE A 356 4.87 -8.72 14.26
C ILE A 356 5.56 -7.39 13.94
N THR A 357 6.50 -6.99 14.79
CA THR A 357 7.29 -5.75 14.64
C THR A 357 8.63 -5.98 13.95
N ALA A 358 9.22 -7.16 14.10
CA ALA A 358 10.55 -7.48 13.61
C ALA A 358 10.62 -7.54 12.08
N ARG A 359 11.77 -7.14 11.52
CA ARG A 359 12.07 -7.26 10.08
C ARG A 359 12.42 -8.69 9.67
N ARG A 360 13.04 -9.44 10.58
CA ARG A 360 13.35 -10.86 10.44
C ARG A 360 13.01 -11.52 11.77
N LEU A 361 12.42 -12.69 11.70
CA LEU A 361 12.11 -13.53 12.83
C LEU A 361 12.93 -14.82 12.68
N SER A 362 13.56 -15.25 13.77
CA SER A 362 14.10 -16.60 13.86
C SER A 362 13.03 -17.54 14.40
N THR A 363 13.22 -18.82 14.22
CA THR A 363 12.30 -19.86 14.72
C THR A 363 12.20 -19.83 16.24
N GLU A 364 13.33 -19.62 16.93
CA GLU A 364 13.40 -19.57 18.38
C GLU A 364 12.64 -18.37 18.97
N ALA A 365 12.63 -17.24 18.24
CA ALA A 365 11.93 -16.04 18.66
C ALA A 365 10.40 -16.21 18.68
N ILE A 366 9.84 -17.18 17.95
CA ILE A 366 8.38 -17.39 17.86
C ILE A 366 7.77 -17.66 19.24
N ALA A 367 8.47 -18.40 20.09
CA ALA A 367 7.98 -18.76 21.43
C ALA A 367 7.79 -17.54 22.34
N THR A 368 8.64 -16.53 22.20
CA THR A 368 8.67 -15.32 23.04
C THR A 368 7.91 -14.12 22.48
N LEU A 369 7.37 -14.24 21.25
CA LEU A 369 6.60 -13.16 20.64
C LEU A 369 5.31 -12.89 21.42
N ASP A 370 5.01 -11.61 21.62
CA ASP A 370 3.70 -11.16 22.11
C ASP A 370 2.70 -11.12 20.92
N VAL A 371 2.18 -12.29 20.58
CA VAL A 371 1.23 -12.50 19.49
C VAL A 371 0.11 -13.43 19.96
N THR A 372 -1.04 -13.35 19.28
CA THR A 372 -2.16 -14.26 19.56
C THR A 372 -1.79 -15.72 19.26
N GLU A 373 -2.52 -16.67 19.88
CA GLU A 373 -2.34 -18.11 19.60
C GLU A 373 -2.51 -18.44 18.11
N HIS A 374 -3.44 -17.76 17.44
CA HIS A 374 -3.68 -17.92 16.02
C HIS A 374 -2.44 -17.54 15.18
N VAL A 375 -1.86 -16.38 15.45
CA VAL A 375 -0.64 -15.91 14.76
C VAL A 375 0.54 -16.84 15.06
N ARG A 376 0.67 -17.28 16.33
CA ARG A 376 1.72 -18.23 16.72
C ARG A 376 1.59 -19.56 15.98
N ALA A 377 0.37 -20.09 15.84
CA ALA A 377 0.09 -21.31 15.09
C ALA A 377 0.45 -21.16 13.59
N ILE A 378 0.14 -20.01 12.97
CA ILE A 378 0.56 -19.70 11.60
C ILE A 378 2.10 -19.72 11.48
N LEU A 379 2.81 -19.04 12.39
CA LEU A 379 4.27 -18.99 12.37
C LEU A 379 4.90 -20.39 12.56
N THR A 380 4.37 -21.19 13.48
CA THR A 380 4.79 -22.58 13.69
C THR A 380 4.56 -23.44 12.45
N THR A 381 3.40 -23.29 11.81
CA THR A 381 3.11 -24.01 10.54
C THR A 381 4.07 -23.61 9.42
N ILE A 382 4.46 -22.34 9.32
CA ILE A 382 5.47 -21.89 8.35
C ILE A 382 6.81 -22.60 8.60
N THR A 383 7.22 -22.72 9.87
CA THR A 383 8.46 -23.39 10.24
C THR A 383 8.41 -24.87 9.88
N GLN A 384 7.33 -25.56 10.23
CA GLN A 384 7.13 -26.97 9.88
C GLN A 384 7.19 -27.22 8.36
N LEU A 385 6.54 -26.36 7.57
CA LEU A 385 6.59 -26.44 6.11
C LEU A 385 8.00 -26.18 5.56
N ALA A 386 8.74 -25.26 6.15
CA ALA A 386 10.11 -24.98 5.75
C ALA A 386 11.06 -26.18 5.98
N GLU A 387 10.84 -26.92 7.05
CA GLU A 387 11.66 -28.08 7.46
C GLU A 387 11.27 -29.36 6.72
N CYS A 388 9.96 -29.60 6.56
CA CYS A 388 9.45 -30.89 6.09
C CYS A 388 9.18 -30.94 4.57
N VAL A 389 8.96 -29.79 3.90
CA VAL A 389 8.56 -29.74 2.50
C VAL A 389 9.64 -29.08 1.65
N ARG A 390 10.49 -29.86 0.98
CA ARG A 390 11.63 -29.34 0.17
C ARG A 390 11.29 -28.15 -0.74
N PRO A 391 10.20 -28.15 -1.54
CA PRO A 391 9.83 -27.01 -2.38
C PRO A 391 9.51 -25.75 -1.58
N MET A 392 9.25 -25.86 -0.28
CA MET A 392 8.89 -24.77 0.62
C MET A 392 10.00 -24.35 1.59
N ALA A 393 11.21 -24.94 1.50
CA ALA A 393 12.33 -24.61 2.39
C ALA A 393 12.63 -23.09 2.47
N GLY A 394 12.30 -22.32 1.43
CA GLY A 394 12.45 -20.87 1.42
C GLY A 394 11.39 -20.08 2.20
N ILE A 395 10.30 -20.69 2.67
CA ILE A 395 9.19 -19.95 3.32
C ILE A 395 9.60 -19.39 4.68
N GLY A 396 10.53 -20.02 5.40
CA GLY A 396 11.04 -19.55 6.68
C GLY A 396 11.64 -18.14 6.63
N ARG A 397 12.11 -17.68 5.47
CA ARG A 397 12.57 -16.29 5.28
C ARG A 397 11.44 -15.26 5.35
N TRP A 398 10.17 -15.70 5.27
CA TRP A 398 8.97 -14.88 5.18
C TRP A 398 8.08 -14.97 6.42
N LEU A 399 8.62 -15.46 7.55
CA LEU A 399 7.94 -15.43 8.86
C LEU A 399 7.40 -14.03 9.18
N HIS A 400 8.20 -12.99 8.95
CA HIS A 400 7.84 -11.60 9.19
C HIS A 400 6.72 -11.06 8.27
N THR A 401 6.25 -11.83 7.30
CA THR A 401 5.11 -11.53 6.42
C THR A 401 4.05 -12.62 6.45
N LEU A 402 4.07 -13.47 7.48
CA LEU A 402 3.14 -14.61 7.63
C LEU A 402 3.11 -15.51 6.39
N GLY A 403 4.28 -15.74 5.77
CA GLY A 403 4.44 -16.58 4.58
C GLY A 403 4.14 -15.89 3.24
N TYR A 404 3.68 -14.64 3.22
CA TYR A 404 3.44 -13.94 1.96
C TYR A 404 4.74 -13.42 1.34
N ARG A 405 5.15 -13.97 0.18
CA ARG A 405 6.38 -13.63 -0.55
C ARG A 405 6.20 -12.59 -1.66
N GLY A 406 4.98 -12.12 -1.87
CA GLY A 406 4.68 -11.17 -2.96
C GLY A 406 4.83 -9.70 -2.55
N HIS A 407 4.83 -8.82 -3.54
CA HIS A 407 4.70 -7.39 -3.30
C HIS A 407 3.27 -7.03 -2.92
N ILE A 408 3.11 -6.19 -1.90
CA ILE A 408 1.80 -5.71 -1.46
C ILE A 408 1.11 -4.92 -2.58
N THR A 409 1.84 -4.03 -3.25
CA THR A 409 1.31 -3.26 -4.38
C THR A 409 2.07 -3.63 -5.64
N THR A 410 1.35 -4.04 -6.68
CA THR A 410 1.92 -4.25 -8.02
C THR A 410 0.97 -3.71 -9.08
N LYS A 411 1.53 -3.32 -10.21
CA LYS A 411 0.75 -2.89 -11.38
C LYS A 411 1.33 -3.48 -12.66
N SER A 412 0.51 -3.58 -13.69
CA SER A 412 1.00 -3.83 -15.05
C SER A 412 1.80 -2.63 -15.57
N ARG A 413 2.72 -2.88 -16.49
CA ARG A 413 3.69 -1.88 -16.97
C ARG A 413 3.03 -0.56 -17.38
N HIS A 414 1.97 -0.63 -18.14
CA HIS A 414 1.29 0.51 -18.75
C HIS A 414 0.04 1.00 -18.00
N TYR A 415 -0.18 0.54 -16.75
CA TYR A 415 -1.37 0.96 -16.01
C TYR A 415 -1.35 2.46 -15.65
N SER A 416 -0.22 2.96 -15.13
CA SER A 416 -0.03 4.37 -14.72
C SER A 416 1.44 4.67 -14.45
N THR A 417 1.70 5.84 -13.85
CA THR A 417 3.01 6.26 -13.34
C THR A 417 3.66 5.25 -12.38
N THR A 418 4.91 5.44 -12.01
CA THR A 418 5.66 4.58 -11.07
C THR A 418 5.98 5.31 -9.77
N MET A 419 6.22 4.56 -8.69
CA MET A 419 6.72 5.13 -7.43
C MET A 419 8.03 5.89 -7.62
N GLY A 420 8.91 5.41 -8.52
CA GLY A 420 10.17 6.09 -8.88
C GLY A 420 9.92 7.43 -9.54
N ALA A 421 9.02 7.49 -10.53
CA ALA A 421 8.65 8.74 -11.20
C ALA A 421 8.05 9.77 -10.22
N LEU A 422 7.17 9.33 -9.31
CA LEU A 422 6.59 10.21 -8.28
C LEU A 422 7.66 10.78 -7.34
N ARG A 423 8.66 9.97 -6.96
CA ARG A 423 9.80 10.41 -6.14
C ARG A 423 10.68 11.40 -6.89
N ALA A 424 11.00 11.12 -8.16
CA ALA A 424 11.78 12.01 -9.00
C ALA A 424 11.07 13.36 -9.21
N ALA A 425 9.78 13.37 -9.47
CA ALA A 425 8.99 14.59 -9.61
C ALA A 425 9.03 15.45 -8.34
N ARG A 426 8.90 14.82 -7.15
CA ARG A 426 9.05 15.54 -5.87
C ARG A 426 10.46 16.11 -5.67
N ALA A 427 11.49 15.34 -5.96
CA ALA A 427 12.87 15.79 -5.82
C ALA A 427 13.15 16.99 -6.74
N THR A 428 12.66 16.94 -7.98
CA THR A 428 12.78 18.06 -8.93
C THR A 428 12.00 19.29 -8.45
N TRP A 429 10.78 19.12 -7.93
CA TRP A 429 10.00 20.22 -7.39
C TRP A 429 10.69 20.87 -6.19
N THR A 430 11.20 20.08 -5.24
CA THR A 430 11.94 20.59 -4.06
C THR A 430 13.18 21.36 -4.48
N ARG A 431 13.96 20.85 -5.44
CA ARG A 431 15.12 21.58 -5.99
C ARG A 431 14.72 22.93 -6.57
N ARG A 432 13.69 22.98 -7.40
CA ARG A 432 13.19 24.23 -8.00
C ARG A 432 12.72 25.24 -6.95
N GLN A 433 12.07 24.79 -5.87
CA GLN A 433 11.65 25.68 -4.79
C GLN A 433 12.86 26.25 -4.03
N ASN A 434 13.86 25.43 -3.75
CA ASN A 434 15.09 25.89 -3.10
C ASN A 434 15.85 26.92 -3.96
N THR A 435 15.93 26.72 -5.27
CA THR A 435 16.57 27.67 -6.20
C THR A 435 15.82 29.03 -6.22
N LYS A 436 14.48 29.02 -6.29
CA LYS A 436 13.67 30.26 -6.23
C LYS A 436 13.83 31.02 -4.92
N HIS A 437 13.98 30.32 -3.79
CA HIS A 437 14.25 30.96 -2.51
C HIS A 437 15.62 31.64 -2.46
N VAL A 438 16.63 31.09 -3.12
CA VAL A 438 17.98 31.69 -3.24
C VAL A 438 17.93 32.95 -4.13
N GLU A 439 17.19 32.92 -5.23
CA GLU A 439 17.06 34.07 -6.15
C GLU A 439 16.28 35.25 -5.56
N HIS A 440 15.31 35.02 -4.63
CA HIS A 440 14.52 36.07 -3.99
C HIS A 440 15.19 36.71 -2.74
N GLN A 441 16.28 36.13 -2.23
CA GLN A 441 16.98 36.61 -1.03
C GLN A 441 18.36 37.21 -1.33
N GLY A 442 18.44 38.03 -2.37
CA GLY A 442 19.62 38.84 -2.67
C GLY A 442 19.87 39.98 -1.66
N THR A 443 20.02 39.73 -0.36
CA THR A 443 20.60 40.65 0.62
C THR A 443 21.04 39.91 1.90
N THR A 444 22.34 39.83 2.11
CA THR A 444 23.12 39.90 3.36
C THR A 444 22.44 39.51 4.68
N ARG A 445 22.23 38.19 4.88
CA ARG A 445 22.30 37.53 6.18
C ARG A 445 22.96 36.19 5.93
N PRO A 446 23.97 35.75 6.72
CA PRO A 446 24.43 34.36 6.61
C PRO A 446 23.25 33.47 6.98
N ASP A 447 22.54 32.99 5.96
CA ASP A 447 21.38 32.14 6.15
C ASP A 447 21.91 30.80 6.61
N TRP A 448 21.67 30.48 7.86
CA TRP A 448 21.92 29.20 8.49
C TRP A 448 21.25 28.01 7.76
N ARG A 449 20.37 28.31 6.78
CA ARG A 449 19.80 27.34 5.83
C ARG A 449 20.81 26.93 4.77
N ASN A 450 21.81 27.78 4.55
CA ASN A 450 23.01 27.54 3.78
C ASN A 450 24.21 27.18 4.69
N ILE A 451 24.05 26.20 5.59
CA ILE A 451 25.20 25.31 5.68
C ILE A 451 25.19 24.62 4.32
N PRO A 452 26.22 24.79 3.49
CA PRO A 452 26.27 24.07 2.25
C PRO A 452 26.07 22.59 2.64
N VAL A 453 24.95 21.96 2.26
CA VAL A 453 25.14 20.77 1.44
C VAL A 453 26.19 21.27 0.49
N THR A 454 27.48 21.02 0.85
CA THR A 454 28.64 21.58 0.19
C THR A 454 28.20 21.70 -1.23
N GLU A 455 28.06 22.93 -1.76
CA GLU A 455 27.63 23.10 -3.12
C GLU A 455 28.47 22.08 -3.84
N VAL A 456 27.86 21.01 -4.29
CA VAL A 456 28.49 20.14 -5.26
C VAL A 456 28.65 21.12 -6.39
N PRO A 457 29.87 21.60 -6.70
CA PRO A 457 30.06 22.52 -7.77
C PRO A 457 29.32 21.90 -8.94
N ALA A 458 28.59 22.70 -9.72
CA ALA A 458 27.77 22.19 -10.83
C ALA A 458 28.57 21.34 -11.82
N ASP A 459 29.88 21.32 -11.70
CA ASP A 459 30.86 20.62 -12.52
C ASP A 459 31.50 19.37 -11.87
N VAL A 460 31.07 18.97 -10.64
CA VAL A 460 31.47 17.65 -10.12
C VAL A 460 30.43 16.67 -10.65
N ASP A 461 30.81 15.88 -11.62
CA ASP A 461 30.05 14.74 -12.09
C ASP A 461 29.60 13.94 -10.87
N ALA A 462 28.27 13.82 -10.68
CA ALA A 462 27.69 13.12 -9.53
C ALA A 462 28.10 11.64 -9.46
N ASP A 463 28.79 11.15 -10.48
CA ASP A 463 29.29 9.79 -10.61
C ASP A 463 30.62 9.55 -9.86
N ASP A 464 31.32 10.60 -9.40
CA ASP A 464 32.62 10.44 -8.72
C ASP A 464 32.54 10.27 -7.20
N VAL A 465 31.38 10.36 -6.58
CA VAL A 465 31.21 10.18 -5.13
C VAL A 465 30.78 8.76 -4.79
N LEU A 466 31.70 7.96 -4.25
CA LEU A 466 31.36 6.62 -3.75
C LEU A 466 30.61 6.72 -2.41
N TRP A 467 29.31 6.51 -2.45
CA TRP A 467 28.46 6.48 -1.27
C TRP A 467 28.50 5.13 -0.57
N LYS A 468 28.80 5.12 0.73
CA LYS A 468 28.76 3.93 1.59
C LYS A 468 27.68 4.06 2.63
N PHE A 469 27.01 2.95 2.93
CA PHE A 469 26.09 2.85 4.08
C PHE A 469 26.90 3.00 5.38
N ASP A 470 26.45 3.89 6.25
CA ASP A 470 27.01 4.08 7.58
C ASP A 470 26.10 3.44 8.63
N HIS A 471 24.93 4.00 8.87
CA HIS A 471 23.94 3.41 9.77
C HIS A 471 22.51 3.74 9.36
N ALA A 472 21.54 3.11 10.05
CA ALA A 472 20.13 3.40 9.90
C ALA A 472 19.49 3.66 11.28
N GLY A 473 18.59 4.66 11.33
CA GLY A 473 17.92 5.10 12.55
C GLY A 473 18.55 6.33 13.16
N HIS A 474 18.03 6.73 14.31
CA HIS A 474 18.56 7.81 15.13
C HIS A 474 19.49 7.26 16.20
N ALA A 475 20.37 8.08 16.77
CA ALA A 475 21.40 7.67 17.72
C ALA A 475 20.81 7.18 19.06
N SER A 476 19.60 7.62 19.43
CA SER A 476 18.94 7.20 20.67
C SER A 476 17.44 7.00 20.49
N ALA A 477 16.83 6.29 21.45
CA ALA A 477 15.38 6.15 21.54
C ALA A 477 14.70 7.51 21.74
N GLY A 478 15.31 8.43 22.50
CA GLY A 478 14.82 9.79 22.70
C GLY A 478 14.77 10.61 21.41
N GLU A 479 15.82 10.58 20.59
CA GLU A 479 15.84 11.22 19.26
C GLU A 479 14.74 10.65 18.37
N ARG A 480 14.62 9.33 18.32
CA ARG A 480 13.57 8.65 17.54
C ARG A 480 12.18 9.08 17.98
N THR A 481 11.92 9.18 19.30
CA THR A 481 10.62 9.57 19.85
C THR A 481 10.28 11.02 19.53
N LEU A 482 11.24 11.95 19.61
CA LEU A 482 11.06 13.35 19.19
C LEU A 482 10.60 13.42 17.73
N VAL A 483 11.31 12.72 16.83
CA VAL A 483 10.99 12.70 15.40
C VAL A 483 9.67 12.00 15.13
N TYR A 484 9.35 10.94 15.86
CA TYR A 484 8.09 10.21 15.73
C TYR A 484 6.89 11.10 16.09
N SER A 485 6.98 11.81 17.22
CA SER A 485 5.96 12.77 17.66
C SER A 485 5.75 13.88 16.64
N ALA A 486 6.84 14.48 16.14
CA ALA A 486 6.77 15.53 15.12
C ALA A 486 6.17 15.01 13.80
N ALA A 487 6.49 13.77 13.40
CA ALA A 487 5.89 13.13 12.22
C ALA A 487 4.37 12.96 12.37
N LEU A 488 3.90 12.49 13.53
CA LEU A 488 2.47 12.34 13.82
C LEU A 488 1.75 13.69 13.81
N GLN A 489 2.33 14.71 14.45
CA GLN A 489 1.75 16.05 14.48
C GLN A 489 1.60 16.63 13.08
N ARG A 490 2.62 16.51 12.21
CA ARG A 490 2.53 16.98 10.80
C ARG A 490 1.47 16.23 10.00
N ILE A 491 1.34 14.92 10.21
CA ILE A 491 0.29 14.13 9.56
C ILE A 491 -1.08 14.63 9.99
N HIS A 492 -1.28 14.82 11.30
CA HIS A 492 -2.52 15.32 11.87
C HIS A 492 -2.89 16.72 11.34
N THR A 493 -1.97 17.68 11.42
CA THR A 493 -2.18 19.05 10.91
C THR A 493 -2.58 19.05 9.44
N ARG A 494 -1.94 18.23 8.62
CA ARG A 494 -2.31 18.11 7.21
C ARG A 494 -3.70 17.50 7.03
N GLN A 495 -4.08 16.50 7.82
CA GLN A 495 -5.41 15.87 7.74
C GLN A 495 -6.51 16.86 8.12
N VAL A 496 -6.30 17.63 9.19
CA VAL A 496 -7.21 18.71 9.61
C VAL A 496 -7.35 19.74 8.49
N GLY A 497 -6.25 20.27 7.97
CA GLY A 497 -6.29 21.24 6.87
C GLY A 497 -7.00 20.72 5.61
N LEU A 498 -6.88 19.43 5.29
CA LEU A 498 -7.64 18.83 4.17
C LEU A 498 -9.14 18.75 4.45
N VAL A 499 -9.55 18.51 5.68
CA VAL A 499 -10.97 18.50 6.08
C VAL A 499 -11.54 19.90 6.00
N GLU A 500 -10.83 20.88 6.53
CA GLU A 500 -11.22 22.30 6.49
C GLU A 500 -11.35 22.82 5.05
N ALA A 501 -10.36 22.55 4.20
CA ALA A 501 -10.42 22.93 2.78
C ALA A 501 -11.63 22.31 2.06
N ARG A 502 -11.99 21.07 2.37
CA ARG A 502 -13.18 20.42 1.81
C ARG A 502 -14.48 21.06 2.30
N ARG A 503 -14.54 21.48 3.57
CA ARG A 503 -15.69 22.20 4.11
C ARG A 503 -15.87 23.54 3.39
N GLN A 504 -14.80 24.30 3.26
CA GLN A 504 -14.82 25.60 2.56
C GLN A 504 -15.32 25.48 1.12
N VAL A 505 -14.82 24.49 0.36
CA VAL A 505 -15.28 24.25 -1.03
C VAL A 505 -16.76 23.89 -1.07
N ARG A 506 -17.25 23.05 -0.13
CA ARG A 506 -18.68 22.69 -0.05
C ARG A 506 -19.54 23.90 0.27
N ASP A 507 -19.14 24.71 1.25
CA ASP A 507 -19.88 25.89 1.69
C ASP A 507 -19.94 26.95 0.56
N GLN A 508 -18.92 27.04 -0.28
CA GLN A 508 -18.89 27.94 -1.46
C GLN A 508 -19.79 27.46 -2.60
N HIS A 509 -20.09 26.15 -2.72
CA HIS A 509 -20.90 25.58 -3.79
C HIS A 509 -22.37 25.32 -3.40
N GLY A 510 -22.79 25.70 -2.20
CA GLY A 510 -24.20 25.71 -1.78
C GLY A 510 -24.85 24.34 -1.62
N ASP A 511 -24.09 23.25 -1.43
CA ASP A 511 -24.65 21.96 -1.14
C ASP A 511 -25.26 21.92 0.28
N PRO A 512 -26.53 21.52 0.46
CA PRO A 512 -27.17 21.48 1.76
C PRO A 512 -26.46 20.46 2.68
N PRO A 513 -26.49 20.68 4.00
CA PRO A 513 -25.87 19.76 4.95
C PRO A 513 -26.52 18.40 4.83
N GLY A 514 -25.76 17.41 4.36
CA GLY A 514 -26.20 16.03 4.29
C GLY A 514 -26.65 15.54 5.66
N GLY A 515 -27.89 15.05 5.74
CA GLY A 515 -28.49 14.55 6.95
C GLY A 515 -27.60 13.52 7.64
N HIS A 516 -27.50 13.64 8.93
CA HIS A 516 -26.97 12.62 9.82
C HIS A 516 -27.88 11.39 9.71
N ASP A 517 -27.42 10.34 9.04
CA ASP A 517 -27.91 8.99 9.29
C ASP A 517 -26.85 8.24 10.06
N GLY A 518 -27.29 7.71 11.23
CA GLY A 518 -26.54 7.10 12.30
C GLY A 518 -25.91 5.74 12.00
#